data_e9f6767449bfacf0642000011970bc26
#
_entry.id   e9f6767449bfacf0642000011970bc26
#
_cell.length_a   1.000
_cell.length_b   1.000
_cell.length_c   1.000
_cell.angle_alpha   90.00
_cell.angle_beta   90.00
_cell.angle_gamma   90.00
#
_symmetry.space_group_name_H-M   'P 1'
#
loop_
_entity.id
_entity.type
_entity.pdbx_description
1 polymer ?
#
loop_
_entity_poly.entity_id
_entity_poly.type
_entity_poly.pdbx_seq_one_letter_code
_entity_poly.pdbx_strand_id
1 'polypeptide(L)'
;NLILDVLNDIQNKDDNIYRAIFEADPYPNYKRKLGTGGNPIKFKKYENIEYGDLVVEIVQKLELIEKKLSSQSRSFDEVFEITKEKQKMLQAIPSILPINNRDLTRIASGYGMRMHPIYKILKMHKGMDFTASVGTEIYATGDGVIEKVGWTGGYGKTILINHGYGYKTRYAHCSKFNCKRLYVDESWGLIQ
;
A
#
# COMPACT_ATOMS: atom_id res chain seq x y z
N ASN A 1 5.34 -27.10 -25.99
CA ASN A 1 3.96 -26.65 -26.35
C ASN A 1 3.86 -25.16 -26.05
N LEU A 2 3.86 -24.33 -27.11
CA LEU A 2 3.99 -22.86 -27.03
C LEU A 2 3.07 -22.23 -25.94
N ILE A 3 1.80 -22.67 -25.86
CA ILE A 3 0.86 -22.10 -24.89
C ILE A 3 1.25 -22.42 -23.43
N LEU A 4 1.68 -23.63 -23.15
CA LEU A 4 2.13 -24.01 -21.81
C LEU A 4 3.43 -23.30 -21.41
N ASP A 5 4.32 -23.06 -22.37
CA ASP A 5 5.58 -22.34 -22.14
C ASP A 5 5.29 -20.86 -21.83
N VAL A 6 4.39 -20.24 -22.58
CA VAL A 6 3.91 -18.86 -22.30
C VAL A 6 3.25 -18.76 -20.92
N LEU A 7 2.40 -19.73 -20.55
CA LEU A 7 1.76 -19.74 -19.22
C LEU A 7 2.79 -19.90 -18.10
N ASN A 8 3.82 -20.72 -18.28
CA ASN A 8 4.89 -20.86 -17.30
C ASN A 8 5.69 -19.54 -17.19
N ASP A 9 5.96 -18.85 -18.29
CA ASP A 9 6.62 -17.53 -18.27
C ASP A 9 5.79 -16.49 -17.53
N ILE A 10 4.48 -16.45 -17.76
CA ILE A 10 3.55 -15.57 -17.03
C ILE A 10 3.58 -15.87 -15.53
N GLN A 11 3.58 -17.15 -15.12
CA GLN A 11 3.67 -17.54 -13.72
C GLN A 11 4.98 -17.10 -13.08
N ASN A 12 6.10 -17.24 -13.80
CA ASN A 12 7.40 -16.78 -13.33
C ASN A 12 7.47 -15.25 -13.18
N LYS A 13 6.86 -14.50 -14.10
CA LYS A 13 6.76 -13.04 -14.00
C LYS A 13 5.89 -12.61 -12.83
N ASP A 14 4.79 -13.30 -12.58
CA ASP A 14 3.92 -13.05 -11.44
C ASP A 14 4.70 -13.19 -10.11
N ASP A 15 5.39 -14.32 -9.92
CA ASP A 15 6.11 -14.58 -8.68
C ASP A 15 7.36 -13.71 -8.48
N ASN A 16 8.14 -13.48 -9.54
CA ASN A 16 9.47 -12.87 -9.41
C ASN A 16 9.50 -11.37 -9.76
N ILE A 17 8.47 -10.84 -10.39
CA ILE A 17 8.39 -9.42 -10.76
C ILE A 17 7.23 -8.76 -10.03
N TYR A 18 5.99 -9.13 -10.33
CA TYR A 18 4.84 -8.41 -9.79
C TYR A 18 4.74 -8.53 -8.28
N ARG A 19 4.85 -9.73 -7.72
CA ARG A 19 4.80 -9.93 -6.27
C ARG A 19 6.03 -9.37 -5.56
N ALA A 20 7.21 -9.44 -6.17
CA ALA A 20 8.43 -8.86 -5.62
C ALA A 20 8.35 -7.31 -5.52
N ILE A 21 7.78 -6.63 -6.51
CA ILE A 21 7.57 -5.17 -6.48
C ILE A 21 6.70 -4.76 -5.28
N PHE A 22 5.71 -5.57 -4.93
CA PHE A 22 4.80 -5.30 -3.82
C PHE A 22 5.21 -5.96 -2.50
N GLU A 23 6.41 -6.56 -2.43
CA GLU A 23 6.91 -7.27 -1.24
C GLU A 23 5.96 -8.38 -0.77
N ALA A 24 5.30 -9.05 -1.73
CA ALA A 24 4.34 -10.12 -1.47
C ALA A 24 4.98 -11.50 -1.71
N ASP A 25 4.52 -12.50 -0.96
CA ASP A 25 4.96 -13.87 -1.14
C ASP A 25 4.56 -14.43 -2.52
N PRO A 26 5.33 -15.36 -3.10
CA PRO A 26 4.97 -16.08 -4.31
C PRO A 26 3.61 -16.76 -4.18
N TYR A 27 2.89 -16.88 -5.30
CA TYR A 27 1.58 -17.53 -5.29
C TYR A 27 1.71 -19.01 -4.88
N PRO A 28 0.95 -19.49 -3.88
CA PRO A 28 1.15 -20.82 -3.32
C PRO A 28 1.00 -21.94 -4.34
N ASN A 29 1.98 -22.83 -4.40
CA ASN A 29 1.99 -23.95 -5.35
C ASN A 29 0.78 -24.89 -5.23
N TYR A 30 0.19 -25.03 -4.04
CA TYR A 30 -1.00 -25.85 -3.86
C TYR A 30 -2.23 -25.23 -4.53
N LYS A 31 -2.30 -23.91 -4.64
CA LYS A 31 -3.34 -23.20 -5.39
C LYS A 31 -3.14 -23.31 -6.92
N ARG A 32 -1.88 -23.47 -7.37
CA ARG A 32 -1.54 -23.70 -8.80
C ARG A 32 -1.77 -25.14 -9.24
N LYS A 33 -1.47 -26.10 -8.38
CA LYS A 33 -1.66 -27.53 -8.61
C LYS A 33 -3.14 -27.92 -8.37
N LEU A 34 -4.03 -27.37 -9.15
CA LEU A 34 -5.41 -27.87 -9.21
C LEU A 34 -5.34 -29.29 -9.77
N GLY A 35 -5.73 -30.27 -8.93
CA GLY A 35 -5.60 -31.69 -9.25
C GLY A 35 -6.08 -32.03 -10.66
N THR A 36 -5.29 -32.76 -11.38
CA THR A 36 -5.66 -33.42 -12.64
C THR A 36 -6.55 -34.63 -12.30
N GLY A 37 -7.73 -34.37 -11.77
CA GLY A 37 -8.75 -35.40 -11.57
C GLY A 37 -9.29 -35.82 -12.93
N GLY A 38 -8.53 -36.64 -13.65
CA GLY A 38 -9.02 -37.33 -14.83
C GLY A 38 -10.03 -38.38 -14.38
N ASN A 39 -11.30 -38.12 -14.55
CA ASN A 39 -12.29 -39.20 -14.47
C ASN A 39 -12.15 -40.06 -15.73
N PRO A 40 -11.63 -41.31 -15.65
CA PRO A 40 -11.43 -42.17 -16.82
C PRO A 40 -12.73 -42.38 -17.63
N ILE A 41 -13.85 -42.29 -16.96
CA ILE A 41 -15.19 -42.45 -17.60
C ILE A 41 -15.45 -41.33 -18.62
N LYS A 42 -14.91 -40.12 -18.40
CA LYS A 42 -15.10 -38.97 -19.30
C LYS A 42 -14.46 -39.20 -20.69
N PHE A 43 -13.43 -40.02 -20.78
CA PHE A 43 -12.69 -40.27 -22.00
C PHE A 43 -13.16 -41.51 -22.74
N LYS A 44 -13.96 -42.41 -22.13
CA LYS A 44 -14.53 -43.61 -22.76
C LYS A 44 -15.29 -43.33 -24.04
N LYS A 45 -15.92 -42.18 -24.15
CA LYS A 45 -16.68 -41.78 -25.36
C LYS A 45 -15.79 -41.57 -26.60
N TYR A 46 -14.47 -41.48 -26.44
CA TYR A 46 -13.52 -41.29 -27.52
C TYR A 46 -12.75 -42.55 -27.89
N GLU A 47 -12.88 -43.66 -27.11
CA GLU A 47 -12.13 -44.94 -27.31
C GLU A 47 -12.40 -45.60 -28.65
N ASN A 48 -13.60 -45.39 -29.23
CA ASN A 48 -14.06 -46.06 -30.47
C ASN A 48 -14.11 -45.12 -31.68
N ILE A 49 -13.39 -43.96 -31.63
CA ILE A 49 -13.38 -42.99 -32.72
C ILE A 49 -12.02 -43.10 -33.40
N GLU A 50 -11.98 -42.94 -34.73
CA GLU A 50 -10.72 -42.80 -35.48
C GLU A 50 -9.90 -41.65 -34.90
N TYR A 51 -8.64 -41.89 -34.53
CA TYR A 51 -7.77 -40.97 -33.81
C TYR A 51 -8.21 -40.63 -32.37
N GLY A 52 -8.96 -41.53 -31.70
CA GLY A 52 -9.47 -41.33 -30.33
C GLY A 52 -8.41 -40.96 -29.32
N ASP A 53 -7.22 -41.59 -29.36
CA ASP A 53 -6.10 -41.30 -28.48
C ASP A 53 -5.61 -39.87 -28.66
N LEU A 54 -5.52 -39.37 -29.89
CA LEU A 54 -5.14 -37.99 -30.18
C LEU A 54 -6.16 -36.98 -29.63
N VAL A 55 -7.44 -37.30 -29.77
CA VAL A 55 -8.54 -36.48 -29.23
C VAL A 55 -8.44 -36.41 -27.70
N VAL A 56 -8.21 -37.54 -27.04
CA VAL A 56 -8.03 -37.60 -25.58
C VAL A 56 -6.84 -36.73 -25.13
N GLU A 57 -5.70 -36.87 -25.81
CA GLU A 57 -4.52 -36.06 -25.49
C GLU A 57 -4.78 -34.55 -25.65
N ILE A 58 -5.45 -34.13 -26.71
CA ILE A 58 -5.81 -32.73 -26.94
C ILE A 58 -6.75 -32.21 -25.83
N VAL A 59 -7.79 -32.98 -25.50
CA VAL A 59 -8.76 -32.59 -24.45
C VAL A 59 -8.07 -32.46 -23.10
N GLN A 60 -7.18 -33.40 -22.74
CA GLN A 60 -6.42 -33.32 -21.50
C GLN A 60 -5.51 -32.08 -21.44
N LYS A 61 -4.84 -31.75 -22.55
CA LYS A 61 -4.03 -30.52 -22.66
C LYS A 61 -4.88 -29.25 -22.53
N LEU A 62 -6.06 -29.22 -23.15
CA LEU A 62 -6.99 -28.08 -23.02
C LEU A 62 -7.46 -27.90 -21.59
N GLU A 63 -7.86 -28.98 -20.89
CA GLU A 63 -8.25 -28.92 -19.50
C GLU A 63 -7.11 -28.44 -18.58
N LEU A 64 -5.87 -28.87 -18.87
CA LEU A 64 -4.70 -28.36 -18.13
C LEU A 64 -4.46 -26.87 -18.34
N ILE A 65 -4.60 -26.40 -19.60
CA ILE A 65 -4.47 -24.97 -19.94
C ILE A 65 -5.56 -24.17 -19.24
N GLU A 66 -6.81 -24.61 -19.30
CA GLU A 66 -7.94 -23.94 -18.63
C GLU A 66 -7.71 -23.79 -17.13
N LYS A 67 -7.27 -24.86 -16.46
CA LYS A 67 -6.94 -24.83 -15.03
C LYS A 67 -5.79 -23.86 -14.71
N LYS A 68 -4.73 -23.88 -15.51
CA LYS A 68 -3.61 -22.95 -15.33
C LYS A 68 -4.03 -21.50 -15.53
N LEU A 69 -4.84 -21.21 -16.55
CA LEU A 69 -5.36 -19.86 -16.80
C LEU A 69 -6.26 -19.39 -15.64
N SER A 70 -7.17 -20.25 -15.18
CA SER A 70 -8.04 -19.93 -14.03
C SER A 70 -7.24 -19.65 -12.77
N SER A 71 -6.20 -20.44 -12.50
CA SER A 71 -5.30 -20.19 -11.36
C SER A 71 -4.53 -18.88 -11.51
N GLN A 72 -4.05 -18.58 -12.72
CA GLN A 72 -3.31 -17.35 -12.99
C GLN A 72 -4.20 -16.11 -12.88
N SER A 73 -5.45 -16.18 -13.36
CA SER A 73 -6.41 -15.10 -13.18
C SER A 73 -6.63 -14.77 -11.69
N ARG A 74 -6.82 -15.79 -10.85
CA ARG A 74 -6.96 -15.58 -9.39
C ARG A 74 -5.70 -14.97 -8.76
N SER A 75 -4.51 -15.37 -9.24
CA SER A 75 -3.25 -14.77 -8.77
C SER A 75 -3.19 -13.29 -9.09
N PHE A 76 -3.63 -12.89 -10.29
CA PHE A 76 -3.68 -11.48 -10.68
C PHE A 76 -4.72 -10.67 -9.88
N ASP A 77 -5.86 -11.27 -9.55
CA ASP A 77 -6.84 -10.63 -8.67
C ASP A 77 -6.24 -10.34 -7.29
N GLU A 78 -5.46 -11.29 -6.73
CA GLU A 78 -4.72 -11.06 -5.46
C GLU A 78 -3.68 -9.94 -5.61
N VAL A 79 -2.89 -9.91 -6.68
CA VAL A 79 -1.89 -8.83 -6.95
C VAL A 79 -2.59 -7.48 -7.06
N PHE A 80 -3.75 -7.43 -7.70
CA PHE A 80 -4.51 -6.19 -7.83
C PHE A 80 -4.97 -5.64 -6.47
N GLU A 81 -5.47 -6.49 -5.57
CA GLU A 81 -5.84 -6.07 -4.22
C GLU A 81 -4.62 -5.64 -3.38
N ILE A 82 -3.49 -6.35 -3.48
CA ILE A 82 -2.22 -5.93 -2.85
C ILE A 82 -1.79 -4.54 -3.35
N THR A 83 -1.92 -4.28 -4.64
CA THR A 83 -1.58 -2.99 -5.25
C THR A 83 -2.43 -1.85 -4.69
N LYS A 84 -3.74 -2.06 -4.54
CA LYS A 84 -4.65 -1.08 -3.94
C LYS A 84 -4.27 -0.75 -2.49
N GLU A 85 -3.98 -1.78 -1.69
CA GLU A 85 -3.60 -1.58 -0.29
C GLU A 85 -2.24 -0.87 -0.18
N LYS A 86 -1.27 -1.20 -1.04
CA LYS A 86 0.02 -0.51 -1.08
C LYS A 86 -0.14 0.96 -1.49
N GLN A 87 -1.03 1.26 -2.43
CA GLN A 87 -1.34 2.63 -2.85
C GLN A 87 -1.92 3.44 -1.67
N LYS A 88 -2.90 2.90 -0.95
CA LYS A 88 -3.46 3.54 0.25
C LYS A 88 -2.40 3.77 1.32
N MET A 89 -1.55 2.77 1.56
CA MET A 89 -0.44 2.89 2.48
C MET A 89 0.52 4.02 2.09
N LEU A 90 0.90 4.11 0.81
CA LEU A 90 1.79 5.17 0.33
C LEU A 90 1.20 6.57 0.48
N GLN A 91 -0.11 6.73 0.28
CA GLN A 91 -0.82 7.99 0.51
C GLN A 91 -0.88 8.37 2.00
N ALA A 92 -0.93 7.36 2.88
CA ALA A 92 -0.97 7.55 4.32
C ALA A 92 0.40 7.87 4.94
N ILE A 93 1.51 7.48 4.31
CA ILE A 93 2.86 7.75 4.83
C ILE A 93 3.12 9.26 4.83
N PRO A 94 3.47 9.86 6.00
CA PRO A 94 3.83 11.27 6.08
C PRO A 94 5.09 11.59 5.26
N SER A 95 4.92 12.09 4.04
CA SER A 95 6.01 12.23 3.05
C SER A 95 6.24 13.66 2.57
N ILE A 96 5.35 14.60 2.90
CA ILE A 96 5.45 15.99 2.48
C ILE A 96 5.76 16.93 3.66
N LEU A 97 6.27 18.10 3.38
CA LEU A 97 6.46 19.13 4.40
C LEU A 97 5.10 19.70 4.84
N PRO A 98 4.93 20.00 6.15
CA PRO A 98 3.68 20.53 6.68
C PRO A 98 3.45 22.01 6.33
N ILE A 99 4.40 22.69 5.77
CA ILE A 99 4.36 24.10 5.37
C ILE A 99 4.88 24.23 3.95
N ASN A 100 4.23 25.04 3.13
CA ASN A 100 4.71 25.33 1.78
C ASN A 100 6.09 25.99 1.83
N ASN A 101 7.01 25.57 0.96
CA ASN A 101 8.38 26.09 0.90
C ASN A 101 8.45 27.62 0.71
N ARG A 102 7.43 28.24 0.08
CA ARG A 102 7.36 29.70 -0.12
C ARG A 102 7.11 30.45 1.19
N ASP A 103 6.39 29.83 2.12
CA ASP A 103 6.00 30.42 3.40
C ASP A 103 6.94 30.03 4.54
N LEU A 104 7.81 29.05 4.29
CA LEU A 104 8.79 28.57 5.26
C LEU A 104 9.95 29.55 5.37
N THR A 105 10.08 30.20 6.53
CA THR A 105 11.21 31.10 6.79
C THR A 105 12.51 30.30 7.00
N ARG A 106 12.46 29.27 7.84
CA ARG A 106 13.56 28.33 8.09
C ARG A 106 13.11 27.10 8.86
N ILE A 107 13.90 26.05 8.80
CA ILE A 107 13.86 24.94 9.77
C ILE A 107 14.63 25.39 11.00
N ALA A 108 13.94 25.68 12.09
CA ALA A 108 14.53 26.26 13.28
C ALA A 108 15.31 25.24 14.11
N SER A 109 14.79 24.00 14.20
CA SER A 109 15.44 22.92 14.93
C SER A 109 15.02 21.54 14.42
N GLY A 110 15.98 20.65 14.29
CA GLY A 110 15.75 19.26 13.88
C GLY A 110 15.42 18.34 15.05
N TYR A 111 15.17 17.06 14.70
CA TYR A 111 15.03 15.96 15.65
C TYR A 111 16.38 15.63 16.31
N GLY A 112 16.37 15.31 17.61
CA GLY A 112 17.56 14.85 18.31
C GLY A 112 17.82 15.53 19.65
N MET A 113 18.96 15.20 20.26
CA MET A 113 19.38 15.79 21.52
C MET A 113 19.83 17.23 21.31
N ARG A 114 19.23 18.16 22.05
CA ARG A 114 19.60 19.59 22.02
C ARG A 114 19.54 20.22 23.39
N MET A 115 20.26 21.33 23.54
CA MET A 115 20.15 22.18 24.73
C MET A 115 18.76 22.82 24.76
N HIS A 116 17.99 22.55 25.81
CA HIS A 116 16.67 23.15 25.97
C HIS A 116 16.79 24.67 26.15
N PRO A 117 16.07 25.48 25.36
CA PRO A 117 16.29 26.93 25.33
C PRO A 117 16.03 27.60 26.69
N ILE A 118 15.07 27.12 27.49
CA ILE A 118 14.68 27.67 28.78
C ILE A 118 15.44 27.00 29.91
N TYR A 119 15.44 25.67 29.99
CA TYR A 119 16.03 24.96 31.13
C TYR A 119 17.53 24.76 31.06
N LYS A 120 18.18 25.07 29.90
CA LYS A 120 19.62 24.89 29.67
C LYS A 120 20.18 23.52 30.01
N ILE A 121 19.34 22.49 29.84
CA ILE A 121 19.70 21.08 29.98
C ILE A 121 19.64 20.38 28.64
N LEU A 122 20.41 19.33 28.49
CA LEU A 122 20.36 18.48 27.31
C LEU A 122 19.05 17.70 27.30
N LYS A 123 18.19 17.88 26.27
CA LYS A 123 16.88 17.25 26.17
C LYS A 123 16.61 16.77 24.76
N MET A 124 15.98 15.61 24.67
CA MET A 124 15.54 15.05 23.38
C MET A 124 14.43 15.86 22.78
N HIS A 125 14.63 16.36 21.56
CA HIS A 125 13.60 16.96 20.73
C HIS A 125 13.00 15.89 19.82
N LYS A 126 11.72 15.57 20.04
CA LYS A 126 11.02 14.48 19.33
C LYS A 126 10.28 14.95 18.08
N GLY A 127 10.69 16.07 17.50
CA GLY A 127 10.05 16.65 16.32
C GLY A 127 10.99 17.53 15.52
N MET A 128 10.43 18.22 14.55
CA MET A 128 11.11 19.27 13.79
C MET A 128 10.35 20.59 13.99
N ASP A 129 11.08 21.67 14.23
CA ASP A 129 10.51 23.01 14.38
C ASP A 129 10.62 23.78 13.06
N PHE A 130 9.49 24.14 12.49
CA PHE A 130 9.38 24.99 11.31
C PHE A 130 8.99 26.40 11.73
N THR A 131 9.63 27.42 11.15
CA THR A 131 9.32 28.82 11.44
C THR A 131 8.63 29.44 10.25
N ALA A 132 7.46 30.02 10.49
CA ALA A 132 6.68 30.77 9.51
C ALA A 132 5.91 31.90 10.20
N SER A 133 5.34 32.82 9.43
CA SER A 133 4.50 33.90 9.93
C SER A 133 3.23 33.35 10.58
N VAL A 134 2.69 34.09 11.58
CA VAL A 134 1.40 33.73 12.18
C VAL A 134 0.30 33.76 11.13
N GLY A 135 -0.49 32.71 11.05
CA GLY A 135 -1.54 32.55 10.02
C GLY A 135 -1.12 31.76 8.79
N THR A 136 0.16 31.34 8.71
CA THR A 136 0.60 30.42 7.65
C THR A 136 -0.15 29.10 7.74
N GLU A 137 -0.59 28.61 6.60
CA GLU A 137 -1.30 27.34 6.49
C GLU A 137 -0.38 26.16 6.78
N ILE A 138 -0.90 25.20 7.57
CA ILE A 138 -0.22 23.96 7.90
C ILE A 138 -1.00 22.83 7.22
N TYR A 139 -0.31 21.96 6.51
CA TYR A 139 -0.88 20.84 5.77
C TYR A 139 -0.63 19.52 6.49
N ALA A 140 -1.60 18.59 6.38
CA ALA A 140 -1.36 17.22 6.77
C ALA A 140 -0.28 16.62 5.85
N THR A 141 0.66 15.88 6.43
CA THR A 141 1.83 15.35 5.72
C THR A 141 1.57 14.03 4.99
N GLY A 142 0.38 13.49 5.11
CA GLY A 142 -0.16 12.29 4.48
C GLY A 142 -1.63 12.15 4.82
N ASP A 143 -2.31 11.21 4.15
CA ASP A 143 -3.71 10.90 4.41
C ASP A 143 -3.91 10.33 5.81
N GLY A 144 -5.03 10.63 6.44
CA GLY A 144 -5.29 10.14 7.79
C GLY A 144 -6.55 10.68 8.42
N VAL A 145 -6.82 10.24 9.64
CA VAL A 145 -7.98 10.66 10.42
C VAL A 145 -7.54 11.49 11.62
N ILE A 146 -8.19 12.62 11.85
CA ILE A 146 -7.93 13.45 13.03
C ILE A 146 -8.34 12.65 14.28
N GLU A 147 -7.35 12.29 15.08
CA GLU A 147 -7.57 11.57 16.34
C GLU A 147 -7.89 12.53 17.50
N LYS A 148 -7.22 13.69 17.51
CA LYS A 148 -7.39 14.67 18.58
C LYS A 148 -7.15 16.11 18.09
N VAL A 149 -7.99 17.03 18.53
CA VAL A 149 -7.81 18.48 18.36
C VAL A 149 -8.02 19.13 19.73
N GLY A 150 -7.14 20.03 20.13
CA GLY A 150 -7.30 20.76 21.37
C GLY A 150 -5.98 21.25 21.98
N TRP A 151 -6.07 21.75 23.21
CA TRP A 151 -4.91 22.17 23.97
C TRP A 151 -4.19 20.98 24.60
N THR A 152 -2.87 20.93 24.46
CA THR A 152 -2.00 19.91 25.08
C THR A 152 -0.86 20.60 25.82
N GLY A 153 -0.61 20.25 27.07
CA GLY A 153 0.46 20.81 27.87
C GLY A 153 1.83 20.72 27.19
N GLY A 154 2.55 21.84 27.15
CA GLY A 154 3.84 21.94 26.45
C GLY A 154 3.79 22.06 24.92
N TYR A 155 2.67 21.76 24.29
CA TYR A 155 2.46 21.82 22.82
C TYR A 155 1.45 22.90 22.38
N GLY A 156 0.74 23.53 23.32
CA GLY A 156 -0.27 24.52 22.98
C GLY A 156 -1.47 23.93 22.22
N LYS A 157 -2.01 24.70 21.29
CA LYS A 157 -3.03 24.24 20.36
C LYS A 157 -2.43 23.19 19.42
N THR A 158 -3.00 21.99 19.44
CA THR A 158 -2.41 20.79 18.84
C THR A 158 -3.43 19.98 18.08
N ILE A 159 -3.01 19.44 16.94
CA ILE A 159 -3.74 18.44 16.15
C ILE A 159 -2.92 17.16 16.11
N LEU A 160 -3.57 16.03 16.35
CA LEU A 160 -3.00 14.69 16.20
C LEU A 160 -3.75 13.98 15.09
N ILE A 161 -3.03 13.51 14.09
CA ILE A 161 -3.55 12.73 12.97
C ILE A 161 -3.03 11.32 13.05
N ASN A 162 -3.93 10.34 12.91
CA ASN A 162 -3.61 8.93 12.73
C ASN A 162 -3.71 8.59 11.25
N HIS A 163 -2.58 8.23 10.65
CA HIS A 163 -2.46 7.89 9.24
C HIS A 163 -2.74 6.40 8.95
N GLY A 164 -3.00 5.59 10.00
CA GLY A 164 -2.97 4.15 9.87
C GLY A 164 -1.54 3.60 9.76
N TYR A 165 -1.40 2.32 9.48
CA TYR A 165 -0.12 1.63 9.24
C TYR A 165 0.98 1.90 10.29
N GLY A 166 0.59 2.30 11.51
CA GLY A 166 1.50 2.65 12.61
C GLY A 166 2.00 4.10 12.62
N TYR A 167 1.64 4.93 11.66
CA TYR A 167 2.06 6.32 11.56
C TYR A 167 1.09 7.27 12.24
N LYS A 168 1.62 8.21 13.05
CA LYS A 168 0.87 9.33 13.62
C LYS A 168 1.71 10.59 13.53
N THR A 169 1.07 11.73 13.18
CA THR A 169 1.72 13.03 13.18
C THR A 169 1.05 14.00 14.16
N ARG A 170 1.86 14.87 14.74
CA ARG A 170 1.40 15.92 15.67
C ARG A 170 1.83 17.28 15.16
N TYR A 171 0.86 18.17 15.03
CA TYR A 171 1.06 19.57 14.68
C TYR A 171 0.79 20.41 15.93
N ALA A 172 1.81 21.12 16.40
CA ALA A 172 1.77 21.85 17.67
C ALA A 172 1.92 23.35 17.45
N HIS A 173 1.60 24.14 18.48
CA HIS A 173 1.70 25.60 18.50
C HIS A 173 0.86 26.29 17.40
N CYS A 174 -0.24 25.68 16.99
CA CYS A 174 -1.17 26.25 16.02
C CYS A 174 -1.82 27.53 16.57
N SER A 175 -2.00 28.55 15.73
CA SER A 175 -2.69 29.79 16.10
C SER A 175 -4.21 29.58 16.14
N LYS A 176 -4.75 28.80 15.19
CA LYS A 176 -6.18 28.52 15.01
C LYS A 176 -6.37 27.10 14.48
N PHE A 177 -7.52 26.51 14.74
CA PHE A 177 -7.96 25.28 14.12
C PHE A 177 -8.96 25.58 13.01
N ASN A 178 -8.68 25.15 11.81
CA ASN A 178 -9.60 25.18 10.67
C ASN A 178 -9.85 23.78 10.13
N CYS A 179 -9.96 22.80 11.05
CA CYS A 179 -10.20 21.42 10.70
C CYS A 179 -11.66 21.24 10.31
N LYS A 180 -11.96 21.20 9.02
CA LYS A 180 -13.12 20.43 8.56
C LYS A 180 -12.75 18.96 8.73
N ARG A 181 -13.70 18.12 9.18
CA ARG A 181 -13.52 16.68 9.33
C ARG A 181 -13.10 16.11 7.99
N LEU A 182 -11.79 15.91 7.81
CA LEU A 182 -11.22 15.41 6.57
C LEU A 182 -11.30 13.90 6.59
N TYR A 183 -12.29 13.38 5.90
CA TYR A 183 -12.06 12.22 5.05
C TYR A 183 -11.21 12.78 3.91
N VAL A 184 -9.95 12.43 3.81
CA VAL A 184 -9.14 12.82 2.68
C VAL A 184 -9.45 11.85 1.56
N ASP A 185 -10.50 12.18 0.82
CA ASP A 185 -10.70 11.73 -0.53
C ASP A 185 -10.09 12.84 -1.40
N GLU A 186 -8.91 12.57 -1.96
CA GLU A 186 -8.24 13.30 -3.05
C GLU A 186 -8.04 14.83 -2.95
N SER A 187 -8.17 15.51 -1.83
CA SER A 187 -7.90 16.93 -1.75
C SER A 187 -7.21 17.33 -0.45
N TRP A 188 -6.08 17.98 -0.59
CA TRP A 188 -5.22 18.61 0.40
C TRP A 188 -5.97 19.21 1.60
N GLY A 189 -5.85 18.58 2.75
CA GLY A 189 -6.46 19.07 3.97
C GLY A 189 -5.69 20.23 4.57
N LEU A 190 -6.29 21.42 4.56
CA LEU A 190 -5.77 22.64 5.20
C LEU A 190 -5.95 22.57 6.71
N ILE A 191 -4.85 22.74 7.45
CA ILE A 191 -4.79 23.03 8.89
C ILE A 191 -4.32 24.48 9.00
N GLN A 192 -5.21 25.37 9.38
CA GLN A 192 -4.86 26.79 9.67
C GLN A 192 -4.63 27.02 11.15
#